data_e14d9caea2cd5b55d1735c0bda63196a
#
_entry.id   e14d9caea2cd5b55d1735c0bda63196a
#
_cell.length_a   1.000
_cell.length_b   1.000
_cell.length_c   1.000
_cell.angle_alpha   90.00
_cell.angle_beta   90.00
_cell.angle_gamma   90.00
#
_symmetry.space_group_name_H-M   'P 1'
#
loop_
_entity.id
_entity.type
_entity.pdbx_description
1 polymer ?
#
loop_
_entity_poly.entity_id
_entity_poly.type
_entity_poly.pdbx_seq_one_letter_code
_entity_poly.pdbx_strand_id
1 'polypeptide(L)'
;MSQEYLSVAIWEPLPGMEAASLATIRELNALVSSKGYGRDLLYAGADSHYLLLRYWNSEQARANAQEDPDVLRCWARLGNEIKILRVYEKLEEVGV
;
A
#
# COMPACT_ATOMS: atom_id res chain seq x y z
N MET A 1 -10.50 -19.40 10.34
CA MET A 1 -9.72 -18.26 10.86
C MET A 1 -9.14 -17.49 9.72
N SER A 2 -9.41 -16.19 9.69
CA SER A 2 -8.77 -15.34 8.70
C SER A 2 -7.28 -15.23 9.04
N GLN A 3 -6.44 -15.42 8.05
CA GLN A 3 -5.01 -15.21 8.22
C GLN A 3 -4.64 -13.88 7.60
N GLU A 4 -4.73 -12.86 8.44
CA GLU A 4 -4.27 -11.55 8.08
C GLU A 4 -2.74 -11.56 7.97
N TYR A 5 -2.19 -10.95 6.95
CA TYR A 5 -0.75 -10.78 6.85
C TYR A 5 -0.40 -9.38 6.37
N LEU A 6 0.83 -8.99 6.64
CA LEU A 6 1.29 -7.64 6.48
C LEU A 6 2.21 -7.50 5.27
N SER A 7 1.93 -6.50 4.44
CA SER A 7 2.86 -6.01 3.43
C SER A 7 3.31 -4.61 3.82
N VAL A 8 4.55 -4.26 3.52
CA VAL A 8 5.09 -2.93 3.79
C VAL A 8 5.79 -2.40 2.55
N ALA A 9 5.47 -1.17 2.18
CA ALA A 9 6.17 -0.46 1.13
C ALA A 9 6.77 0.81 1.71
N ILE A 10 8.07 1.00 1.49
CA ILE A 10 8.78 2.22 1.88
C ILE A 10 9.00 3.01 0.59
N TRP A 11 8.56 4.26 0.58
CA TRP A 11 8.58 5.06 -0.64
C TRP A 11 8.83 6.54 -0.32
N GLU A 12 9.19 7.27 -1.36
CA GLU A 12 9.31 8.72 -1.28
C GLU A 12 8.61 9.35 -2.48
N PRO A 13 8.01 10.54 -2.31
CA PRO A 13 7.43 11.24 -3.45
C PRO A 13 8.53 11.68 -4.42
N LEU A 14 8.24 11.65 -5.71
CA LEU A 14 9.09 12.32 -6.68
C LEU A 14 9.02 13.84 -6.45
N PRO A 15 10.03 14.61 -6.89
CA PRO A 15 10.03 16.06 -6.67
C PRO A 15 8.73 16.73 -7.13
N GLY A 16 8.11 17.49 -6.22
CA GLY A 16 6.85 18.18 -6.50
C GLY A 16 5.60 17.32 -6.44
N MET A 17 5.72 16.02 -6.17
CA MET A 17 4.59 15.10 -6.22
C MET A 17 4.06 14.67 -4.85
N GLU A 18 4.48 15.33 -3.77
CA GLU A 18 4.04 14.91 -2.44
C GLU A 18 2.52 14.95 -2.29
N ALA A 19 1.88 16.08 -2.61
CA ALA A 19 0.43 16.20 -2.48
C ALA A 19 -0.30 15.21 -3.40
N ALA A 20 0.14 15.07 -4.64
CA ALA A 20 -0.48 14.17 -5.60
C ALA A 20 -0.36 12.71 -5.16
N SER A 21 0.82 12.31 -4.68
CA SER A 21 1.05 10.94 -4.24
C SER A 21 0.21 10.58 -3.01
N LEU A 22 0.10 11.49 -2.06
CA LEU A 22 -0.73 11.28 -0.87
C LEU A 22 -2.21 11.15 -1.25
N ALA A 23 -2.68 11.95 -2.21
CA ALA A 23 -4.06 11.85 -2.70
C ALA A 23 -4.30 10.48 -3.35
N THR A 24 -3.37 9.99 -4.15
CA THR A 24 -3.48 8.68 -4.80
C THR A 24 -3.44 7.54 -3.76
N ILE A 25 -2.57 7.63 -2.76
CA ILE A 25 -2.50 6.64 -1.68
C ILE A 25 -3.82 6.60 -0.89
N ARG A 26 -4.41 7.76 -0.61
CA ARG A 26 -5.71 7.81 0.08
C ARG A 26 -6.81 7.17 -0.74
N GLU A 27 -6.81 7.40 -2.05
CA GLU A 27 -7.77 6.76 -2.95
C GLU A 27 -7.58 5.24 -2.98
N LEU A 28 -6.34 4.78 -3.06
CA LEU A 28 -6.02 3.36 -3.02
C LEU A 28 -6.46 2.73 -1.70
N ASN A 29 -6.22 3.40 -0.58
CA ASN A 29 -6.68 2.92 0.72
C ASN A 29 -8.21 2.77 0.76
N ALA A 30 -8.93 3.76 0.23
CA ALA A 30 -10.39 3.70 0.19
C ALA A 30 -10.88 2.50 -0.63
N LEU A 31 -10.24 2.22 -1.76
CA LEU A 31 -10.57 1.05 -2.59
C LEU A 31 -10.30 -0.26 -1.85
N VAL A 32 -9.11 -0.38 -1.27
CA VAL A 32 -8.70 -1.59 -0.54
C VAL A 32 -9.66 -1.88 0.62
N SER A 33 -10.03 -0.84 1.36
CA SER A 33 -10.95 -0.97 2.49
C SER A 33 -12.37 -1.28 2.05
N SER A 34 -12.91 -0.52 1.08
CA SER A 34 -14.31 -0.67 0.67
C SER A 34 -14.58 -1.99 -0.05
N LYS A 35 -13.58 -2.54 -0.72
CA LYS A 35 -13.71 -3.83 -1.43
C LYS A 35 -13.38 -5.03 -0.55
N GLY A 36 -13.04 -4.79 0.71
CA GLY A 36 -12.77 -5.87 1.66
C GLY A 36 -11.44 -6.57 1.44
N TYR A 37 -10.50 -5.93 0.77
CA TYR A 37 -9.18 -6.53 0.52
C TYR A 37 -8.28 -6.49 1.75
N GLY A 38 -8.38 -5.41 2.53
CA GLY A 38 -7.54 -5.22 3.70
C GLY A 38 -7.68 -3.82 4.28
N ARG A 39 -6.70 -3.40 5.05
CA ARG A 39 -6.65 -2.05 5.62
C ARG A 39 -5.23 -1.52 5.53
N ASP A 40 -5.12 -0.23 5.31
CA ASP A 40 -3.85 0.45 5.19
C ASP A 40 -3.60 1.39 6.36
N LEU A 41 -2.34 1.47 6.77
CA LEU A 41 -1.84 2.49 7.67
C LEU A 41 -0.68 3.19 6.97
N LEU A 42 -0.62 4.50 7.08
CA LEU A 42 0.42 5.29 6.45
C LEU A 42 1.18 6.05 7.53
N TYR A 43 2.49 5.92 7.53
CA TYR A 43 3.37 6.63 8.45
C TYR A 43 4.38 7.46 7.69
N ALA A 44 4.66 8.65 8.20
CA ALA A 44 5.75 9.47 7.71
C ALA A 44 6.98 9.18 8.57
N GLY A 45 8.08 8.83 7.93
CA GLY A 45 9.36 8.62 8.59
C GLY A 45 10.27 9.82 8.40
N ALA A 46 11.54 9.67 8.79
CA ALA A 46 12.57 10.67 8.55
C ALA A 46 12.90 10.73 7.05
N ASP A 47 13.58 11.80 6.63
CA ASP A 47 14.13 11.96 5.27
C ASP A 47 13.06 11.92 4.17
N SER A 48 11.86 12.41 4.45
CA SER A 48 10.74 12.45 3.50
C SER A 48 10.30 11.08 3.02
N HIS A 49 10.59 10.04 3.78
CA HIS A 49 10.13 8.68 3.48
C HIS A 49 8.77 8.43 4.09
N TYR A 50 7.96 7.65 3.38
CA TYR A 50 6.67 7.18 3.86
C TYR A 50 6.67 5.67 3.93
N LEU A 51 5.94 5.14 4.90
CA LEU A 51 5.73 3.71 5.05
C LEU A 51 4.25 3.42 4.91
N LEU A 52 3.91 2.62 3.91
CA LEU A 52 2.55 2.13 3.73
C LEU A 52 2.51 0.70 4.26
N LEU A 53 1.74 0.49 5.32
CA LEU A 53 1.50 -0.82 5.89
C LEU A 53 0.13 -1.29 5.43
N ARG A 54 0.07 -2.48 4.85
CA ARG A 54 -1.20 -3.05 4.41
C ARG A 54 -1.41 -4.41 5.05
N TYR A 55 -2.48 -4.51 5.82
CA TYR A 55 -2.93 -5.78 6.37
C TYR A 55 -3.96 -6.37 5.43
N TRP A 56 -3.58 -7.45 4.76
CA TRP A 56 -4.48 -8.17 3.85
C TRP A 56 -5.42 -9.05 4.64
N ASN A 57 -6.69 -9.07 4.26
CA ASN A 57 -7.68 -9.93 4.94
C ASN A 57 -7.43 -11.41 4.69
N SER A 58 -6.86 -11.74 3.52
CA SER A 58 -6.53 -13.12 3.15
C SER A 58 -5.61 -13.10 1.92
N GLU A 59 -5.05 -14.25 1.58
CA GLU A 59 -4.29 -14.38 0.35
C GLU A 59 -5.18 -14.21 -0.88
N GLN A 60 -6.41 -14.69 -0.80
CA GLN A 60 -7.37 -14.52 -1.90
C GLN A 60 -7.72 -13.04 -2.10
N ALA A 61 -7.89 -12.29 -1.01
CA ALA A 61 -8.13 -10.85 -1.09
C ALA A 61 -6.97 -10.13 -1.79
N ARG A 62 -5.74 -10.50 -1.46
CA ARG A 62 -4.56 -9.94 -2.13
C ARG A 62 -4.55 -10.27 -3.61
N ALA A 63 -4.81 -11.53 -3.97
CA ALA A 63 -4.86 -11.95 -5.35
C ALA A 63 -5.93 -11.19 -6.14
N ASN A 64 -7.10 -10.99 -5.54
CA ASN A 64 -8.19 -10.23 -6.17
C ASN A 64 -7.80 -8.77 -6.36
N ALA A 65 -7.14 -8.17 -5.39
CA ALA A 65 -6.69 -6.78 -5.48
C ALA A 65 -5.67 -6.59 -6.62
N GLN A 66 -4.80 -7.56 -6.83
CA GLN A 66 -3.78 -7.50 -7.88
C GLN A 66 -4.36 -7.58 -9.28
N GLU A 67 -5.61 -8.00 -9.41
CA GLU A 67 -6.31 -8.08 -10.68
C GLU A 67 -7.41 -7.03 -10.81
N ASP A 68 -7.64 -6.23 -9.76
CA ASP A 68 -8.70 -5.23 -9.74
C ASP A 68 -8.32 -4.02 -10.59
N PRO A 69 -9.10 -3.68 -11.65
CA PRO A 69 -8.75 -2.56 -12.52
C PRO A 69 -8.64 -1.21 -11.80
N ASP A 70 -9.45 -0.98 -10.78
CA ASP A 70 -9.41 0.28 -10.02
C ASP A 70 -8.13 0.38 -9.21
N VAL A 71 -7.72 -0.72 -8.59
CA VAL A 71 -6.47 -0.79 -7.84
C VAL A 71 -5.27 -0.61 -8.77
N LEU A 72 -5.31 -1.27 -9.93
CA LEU A 72 -4.23 -1.17 -10.92
C LEU A 72 -4.09 0.26 -11.47
N ARG A 73 -5.21 0.98 -11.65
CA ARG A 73 -5.15 2.39 -12.07
C ARG A 73 -4.44 3.27 -11.05
N CYS A 74 -4.68 3.05 -9.76
CA CYS A 74 -3.98 3.78 -8.72
C CYS A 74 -2.48 3.49 -8.76
N TRP A 75 -2.09 2.24 -8.91
CA TRP A 75 -0.68 1.88 -9.01
C TRP A 75 -0.01 2.46 -10.25
N ALA A 76 -0.73 2.52 -11.37
CA ALA A 76 -0.21 3.14 -12.59
C ALA A 76 0.07 4.64 -12.37
N ARG A 77 -0.82 5.35 -11.68
CA ARG A 77 -0.59 6.76 -11.32
C ARG A 77 0.59 6.89 -10.38
N LEU A 78 0.67 6.04 -9.36
CA LEU A 78 1.77 6.07 -8.40
C LEU A 78 3.13 5.91 -9.08
N GLY A 79 3.20 5.12 -10.15
CA GLY A 79 4.44 4.96 -10.90
C GLY A 79 5.05 6.27 -11.42
N ASN A 80 4.22 7.31 -11.57
CA ASN A 80 4.66 8.65 -11.98
C ASN A 80 4.76 9.63 -10.82
N GLU A 81 4.45 9.21 -9.60
CA GLU A 81 4.35 10.09 -8.45
C GLU A 81 5.33 9.75 -7.34
N ILE A 82 5.76 8.49 -7.26
CA ILE A 82 6.63 8.04 -6.18
C ILE A 82 7.79 7.21 -6.70
N LYS A 83 8.80 7.10 -5.83
CA LYS A 83 9.88 6.14 -5.99
C LYS A 83 9.75 5.13 -4.85
N ILE A 84 9.61 3.85 -5.20
CA ILE A 84 9.57 2.78 -4.21
C ILE A 84 11.01 2.44 -3.83
N LEU A 85 11.31 2.51 -2.55
CA LEU A 85 12.63 2.24 -2.01
C LEU A 85 12.78 0.78 -1.61
N ARG A 86 11.74 0.20 -1.02
CA ARG A 86 11.75 -1.19 -0.60
C ARG A 86 10.33 -1.70 -0.41
N VAL A 87 10.11 -2.97 -0.76
CA VAL A 87 8.83 -3.64 -0.54
C VAL A 87 9.08 -4.96 0.18
N TYR A 88 8.28 -5.21 1.21
CA TYR A 88 8.16 -6.51 1.85
C TYR A 88 6.76 -7.03 1.56
N GLU A 89 6.65 -8.02 0.70
CA GLU A 89 5.33 -8.48 0.25
C GLU A 89 4.56 -9.23 1.32
N LYS A 90 5.27 -9.97 2.16
CA LYS A 90 4.65 -10.74 3.22
C LYS A 90 5.58 -10.78 4.43
N LEU A 91 5.13 -10.20 5.52
CA LEU A 91 5.85 -10.22 6.78
C LEU A 91 5.13 -11.14 7.74
N GLU A 92 5.88 -11.91 8.47
CA GLU A 92 5.36 -12.81 9.49
C GLU A 92 5.76 -12.30 10.87
N GLU A 93 4.81 -12.31 11.80
CA GLU A 93 5.12 -11.95 13.17
C GLU A 93 6.02 -13.01 13.79
N VAL A 94 7.09 -12.57 14.45
CA VAL A 94 7.98 -13.47 15.19
C VAL A 94 7.61 -13.35 16.66
N GLY A 95 7.27 -14.51 17.27
CA GLY A 95 6.96 -14.55 18.69
C GLY A 95 8.18 -14.21 19.54
N VAL A 96 8.03 -13.24 20.43
CA VAL A 96 9.09 -12.79 21.33
C VAL A 96 8.68 -12.91 22.79
#